data_168278b04dcabb72d026eeef1479195a
#
_entry.id   168278b04dcabb72d026eeef1479195a
#
_cell.length_a   1.000
_cell.length_b   1.000
_cell.length_c   1.000
_cell.angle_alpha   90.00
_cell.angle_beta   90.00
_cell.angle_gamma   90.00
#
_symmetry.space_group_name_H-M   'P 1'
#
loop_
_entity.id
_entity.type
_entity.pdbx_description
1 polymer ?
#
loop_
_entity_poly.entity_id
_entity_poly.type
_entity_poly.pdbx_seq_one_letter_code
_entity_poly.pdbx_strand_id
1 'polypeptide(L)'
;MHPRQLKNDHLFIIPKSIIKLLAEMEKQYEDNNRQYFENLLNHQNYIIRTRAVCILADLAGEESVKYLSKVLEKDANALVRHEAAFSLGQLGFSTAISSLSRAVESDQSFFVRHEAAIALGVIGSSKARTTLKGALVDSSEEVRQSALVALANLKYISTMKRKNKFTTMTGG
;
A
#
# COMPACT_ATOMS: atom_id res chain seq x y z
N MET A 1 25.80 39.70 1.37
CA MET A 1 24.62 38.84 1.05
C MET A 1 24.25 38.07 2.30
N HIS A 2 23.17 38.42 2.98
CA HIS A 2 22.68 37.71 4.17
C HIS A 2 21.85 36.51 3.72
N PRO A 3 22.08 35.33 4.24
CA PRO A 3 21.17 34.18 3.99
C PRO A 3 19.86 34.49 4.73
N ARG A 4 18.75 34.48 4.01
CA ARG A 4 17.41 34.49 4.57
C ARG A 4 17.22 33.22 5.38
N GLN A 5 17.22 33.33 6.71
CA GLN A 5 16.74 32.34 7.62
C GLN A 5 15.28 32.02 7.24
N LEU A 6 15.04 30.78 6.82
CA LEU A 6 13.71 30.23 6.63
C LEU A 6 13.06 30.08 8.01
N LYS A 7 12.30 31.10 8.41
CA LYS A 7 11.36 31.04 9.54
C LYS A 7 10.16 30.20 9.08
N ASN A 8 10.26 28.89 9.13
CA ASN A 8 9.14 27.97 8.85
C ASN A 8 9.07 26.83 9.87
N ASP A 9 9.42 27.12 11.14
CA ASP A 9 9.34 26.12 12.22
C ASP A 9 7.90 25.83 12.70
N HIS A 10 6.89 26.44 12.08
CA HIS A 10 5.48 26.22 12.47
C HIS A 10 4.76 25.12 11.69
N LEU A 11 5.41 24.46 10.74
CA LEU A 11 4.70 23.58 9.81
C LEU A 11 4.57 22.10 10.27
N PHE A 12 5.25 21.66 11.33
CA PHE A 12 5.23 20.24 11.72
C PHE A 12 5.13 20.02 13.24
N ILE A 13 4.25 20.72 13.92
CA ILE A 13 3.97 20.37 15.32
C ILE A 13 2.93 19.25 15.34
N ILE A 14 3.41 18.01 15.50
CA ILE A 14 2.51 16.89 15.77
C ILE A 14 1.92 17.10 17.18
N PRO A 15 0.57 17.11 17.32
CA PRO A 15 -0.06 17.29 18.63
C PRO A 15 0.42 16.23 19.63
N LYS A 16 0.63 16.64 20.87
CA LYS A 16 1.04 15.71 21.96
C LYS A 16 0.09 14.53 22.11
N SER A 17 -1.20 14.70 21.82
CA SER A 17 -2.20 13.63 21.84
C SER A 17 -1.89 12.54 20.79
N ILE A 18 -1.43 12.94 19.59
CA ILE A 18 -1.03 11.99 18.54
C ILE A 18 0.22 11.22 18.98
N ILE A 19 1.22 11.90 19.55
CA ILE A 19 2.44 11.24 20.06
C ILE A 19 2.09 10.22 21.15
N LYS A 20 1.20 10.57 22.07
CA LYS A 20 0.74 9.62 23.11
C LYS A 20 0.03 8.40 22.52
N LEU A 21 -0.81 8.63 21.51
CA LEU A 21 -1.52 7.54 20.84
C LEU A 21 -0.56 6.64 20.07
N LEU A 22 0.45 7.21 19.40
CA LEU A 22 1.49 6.42 18.74
C LEU A 22 2.27 5.54 19.74
N ALA A 23 2.60 6.08 20.91
CA ALA A 23 3.23 5.30 21.99
C ALA A 23 2.33 4.18 22.53
N GLU A 24 1.02 4.43 22.64
CA GLU A 24 0.06 3.37 23.00
C GLU A 24 -0.03 2.30 21.91
N MET A 25 0.02 2.69 20.63
CA MET A 25 0.05 1.73 19.51
C MET A 25 1.25 0.78 19.60
N GLU A 26 2.45 1.25 19.97
CA GLU A 26 3.62 0.38 20.15
C GLU A 26 3.34 -0.70 21.21
N LYS A 27 2.77 -0.30 22.37
CA LYS A 27 2.40 -1.25 23.41
C LYS A 27 1.37 -2.28 22.95
N GLN A 28 0.32 -1.82 22.25
CA GLN A 28 -0.72 -2.69 21.73
C GLN A 28 -0.19 -3.64 20.63
N TYR A 29 0.86 -3.23 19.91
CA TYR A 29 1.57 -4.08 18.96
C TYR A 29 2.34 -5.20 19.69
N GLU A 30 3.09 -4.87 20.75
CA GLU A 30 3.79 -5.86 21.59
C GLU A 30 2.80 -6.88 22.19
N ASP A 31 1.59 -6.43 22.57
CA ASP A 31 0.51 -7.27 23.08
C ASP A 31 -0.23 -8.07 22.01
N ASN A 32 0.15 -7.95 20.71
CA ASN A 32 -0.53 -8.59 19.58
C ASN A 32 -2.04 -8.23 19.46
N ASN A 33 -2.42 -7.03 19.90
CA ASN A 33 -3.82 -6.62 19.99
C ASN A 33 -4.38 -6.18 18.62
N ARG A 34 -4.64 -7.14 17.76
CA ARG A 34 -5.18 -6.93 16.41
C ARG A 34 -6.46 -6.09 16.39
N GLN A 35 -7.41 -6.38 17.28
CA GLN A 35 -8.70 -5.68 17.32
C GLN A 35 -8.54 -4.18 17.57
N TYR A 36 -7.55 -3.78 18.35
CA TYR A 36 -7.20 -2.38 18.56
C TYR A 36 -6.88 -1.68 17.23
N PHE A 37 -6.06 -2.29 16.37
CA PHE A 37 -5.68 -1.72 15.09
C PHE A 37 -6.81 -1.73 14.07
N GLU A 38 -7.68 -2.76 14.07
CA GLU A 38 -8.89 -2.76 13.25
C GLU A 38 -9.79 -1.55 13.57
N ASN A 39 -9.95 -1.21 14.83
CA ASN A 39 -10.71 -0.04 15.26
C ASN A 39 -10.07 1.28 14.82
N LEU A 40 -8.73 1.37 14.86
CA LEU A 40 -7.98 2.55 14.45
C LEU A 40 -8.02 2.84 12.94
N LEU A 41 -8.42 1.90 12.09
CA LEU A 41 -8.64 2.16 10.66
C LEU A 41 -9.76 3.18 10.42
N ASN A 42 -10.61 3.47 11.42
CA ASN A 42 -11.66 4.50 11.34
C ASN A 42 -11.31 5.77 12.12
N HIS A 43 -10.08 5.93 12.60
CA HIS A 43 -9.67 7.10 13.37
C HIS A 43 -9.71 8.37 12.51
N GLN A 44 -10.10 9.53 13.11
CA GLN A 44 -10.22 10.79 12.37
C GLN A 44 -8.90 11.25 11.74
N ASN A 45 -7.78 11.06 12.45
CA ASN A 45 -6.45 11.47 11.98
C ASN A 45 -5.86 10.43 11.02
N TYR A 46 -5.52 10.87 9.80
CA TYR A 46 -4.97 10.00 8.77
C TYR A 46 -3.60 9.39 9.14
N ILE A 47 -2.77 10.08 9.95
CA ILE A 47 -1.47 9.55 10.42
C ILE A 47 -1.69 8.27 11.22
N ILE A 48 -2.70 8.27 12.09
CA ILE A 48 -3.06 7.10 12.90
C ILE A 48 -3.60 5.98 12.02
N ARG A 49 -4.48 6.29 11.04
CA ARG A 49 -4.98 5.27 10.10
C ARG A 49 -3.86 4.65 9.27
N THR A 50 -2.93 5.47 8.75
CA THR A 50 -1.75 4.98 8.00
C THR A 50 -0.93 4.02 8.85
N ARG A 51 -0.60 4.39 10.09
CA ARG A 51 0.15 3.53 11.00
C ARG A 51 -0.60 2.25 11.34
N ALA A 52 -1.93 2.34 11.54
CA ALA A 52 -2.77 1.16 11.80
C ALA A 52 -2.80 0.18 10.63
N VAL A 53 -2.78 0.67 9.39
CA VAL A 53 -2.69 -0.15 8.16
C VAL A 53 -1.40 -0.98 8.16
N CYS A 54 -0.23 -0.34 8.39
CA CYS A 54 1.06 -1.02 8.44
C CYS A 54 1.08 -2.13 9.50
N ILE A 55 0.67 -1.78 10.72
CA ILE A 55 0.70 -2.71 11.86
C ILE A 55 -0.28 -3.87 11.65
N LEU A 56 -1.48 -3.59 11.15
CA LEU A 56 -2.47 -4.64 10.91
C LEU A 56 -2.02 -5.62 9.82
N ALA A 57 -1.29 -5.15 8.81
CA ALA A 57 -0.68 -6.02 7.80
C ALA A 57 0.30 -7.00 8.43
N ASP A 58 1.15 -6.50 9.34
CA ASP A 58 2.16 -7.33 10.02
C ASP A 58 1.52 -8.35 10.98
N LEU A 59 0.56 -7.92 11.81
CA LEU A 59 -0.05 -8.77 12.84
C LEU A 59 -1.01 -9.84 12.29
N ALA A 60 -1.74 -9.55 11.22
CA ALA A 60 -2.90 -10.36 10.84
C ALA A 60 -2.73 -11.19 9.55
N GLY A 61 -1.61 -11.03 8.84
CA GLY A 61 -1.34 -11.80 7.64
C GLY A 61 -2.51 -11.77 6.63
N GLU A 62 -2.95 -12.91 6.12
CA GLU A 62 -4.03 -13.01 5.11
C GLU A 62 -5.36 -12.46 5.62
N GLU A 63 -5.65 -12.55 6.90
CA GLU A 63 -6.90 -12.05 7.47
C GLU A 63 -6.99 -10.52 7.42
N SER A 64 -5.85 -9.79 7.33
CA SER A 64 -5.83 -8.34 7.16
C SER A 64 -6.31 -7.90 5.77
N VAL A 65 -6.20 -8.75 4.75
CA VAL A 65 -6.51 -8.39 3.35
C VAL A 65 -7.90 -7.78 3.19
N LYS A 66 -8.92 -8.32 3.87
CA LYS A 66 -10.28 -7.79 3.80
C LYS A 66 -10.39 -6.35 4.35
N TYR A 67 -9.67 -6.04 5.44
CA TYR A 67 -9.68 -4.72 6.06
C TYR A 67 -8.89 -3.72 5.20
N LEU A 68 -7.69 -4.10 4.76
CA LEU A 68 -6.84 -3.26 3.93
C LEU A 68 -7.47 -3.00 2.55
N SER A 69 -8.14 -3.99 1.97
CA SER A 69 -8.92 -3.80 0.73
C SER A 69 -10.04 -2.76 0.91
N LYS A 70 -10.73 -2.79 2.04
CA LYS A 70 -11.75 -1.78 2.35
C LYS A 70 -11.15 -0.38 2.53
N VAL A 71 -9.99 -0.28 3.18
CA VAL A 71 -9.25 1.00 3.32
C VAL A 71 -8.83 1.52 1.95
N LEU A 72 -8.24 0.68 1.10
CA LEU A 72 -7.84 1.03 -0.26
C LEU A 72 -9.01 1.57 -1.09
N GLU A 73 -10.20 1.00 -0.94
CA GLU A 73 -11.37 1.41 -1.71
C GLU A 73 -12.06 2.67 -1.19
N LYS A 74 -11.99 2.93 0.13
CA LYS A 74 -12.91 3.87 0.77
C LYS A 74 -12.28 4.98 1.59
N ASP A 75 -11.00 4.90 1.94
CA ASP A 75 -10.39 5.97 2.74
C ASP A 75 -10.35 7.28 1.95
N ALA A 76 -10.75 8.37 2.59
CA ALA A 76 -10.76 9.69 1.96
C ALA A 76 -9.35 10.20 1.62
N ASN A 77 -8.33 9.78 2.39
CA ASN A 77 -6.97 10.25 2.24
C ASN A 77 -6.15 9.34 1.31
N ALA A 78 -5.61 9.90 0.23
CA ALA A 78 -4.83 9.14 -0.75
C ALA A 78 -3.57 8.49 -0.17
N LEU A 79 -2.94 9.07 0.87
CA LEU A 79 -1.77 8.48 1.53
C LEU A 79 -2.16 7.19 2.28
N VAL A 80 -3.32 7.16 2.93
CA VAL A 80 -3.82 5.97 3.62
C VAL A 80 -4.15 4.87 2.61
N ARG A 81 -4.79 5.23 1.47
CA ARG A 81 -5.05 4.27 0.38
C ARG A 81 -3.77 3.74 -0.25
N HIS A 82 -2.77 4.60 -0.48
CA HIS A 82 -1.45 4.20 -0.96
C HIS A 82 -0.82 3.17 -0.02
N GLU A 83 -0.79 3.44 1.28
CA GLU A 83 -0.24 2.53 2.29
C GLU A 83 -0.98 1.19 2.31
N ALA A 84 -2.29 1.21 2.13
CA ALA A 84 -3.08 -0.03 2.01
C ALA A 84 -2.71 -0.83 0.75
N ALA A 85 -2.48 -0.17 -0.39
CA ALA A 85 -2.02 -0.83 -1.62
C ALA A 85 -0.63 -1.44 -1.44
N PHE A 86 0.31 -0.70 -0.85
CA PHE A 86 1.65 -1.17 -0.51
C PHE A 86 1.60 -2.41 0.39
N SER A 87 0.88 -2.32 1.50
CA SER A 87 0.73 -3.41 2.47
C SER A 87 0.11 -4.66 1.83
N LEU A 88 -0.91 -4.52 0.98
CA LEU A 88 -1.51 -5.63 0.24
C LEU A 88 -0.51 -6.28 -0.73
N GLY A 89 0.36 -5.49 -1.35
CA GLY A 89 1.44 -5.97 -2.19
C GLY A 89 2.46 -6.78 -1.41
N GLN A 90 2.90 -6.29 -0.25
CA GLN A 90 3.87 -6.96 0.63
C GLN A 90 3.31 -8.29 1.19
N LEU A 91 2.04 -8.33 1.54
CA LEU A 91 1.36 -9.55 1.98
C LEU A 91 1.34 -10.64 0.89
N GLY A 92 1.29 -10.27 -0.38
CA GLY A 92 1.42 -11.19 -1.50
C GLY A 92 0.22 -12.10 -1.75
N PHE A 93 -0.89 -11.94 -1.05
CA PHE A 93 -2.06 -12.82 -1.19
C PHE A 93 -2.88 -12.53 -2.44
N SER A 94 -3.21 -13.58 -3.18
CA SER A 94 -4.00 -13.46 -4.41
C SER A 94 -5.43 -12.92 -4.18
N THR A 95 -5.93 -12.97 -2.96
CA THR A 95 -7.22 -12.41 -2.54
C THR A 95 -7.25 -10.88 -2.64
N ALA A 96 -6.09 -10.20 -2.64
CA ALA A 96 -5.97 -8.75 -2.80
C ALA A 96 -6.07 -8.26 -4.27
N ILE A 97 -5.95 -9.16 -5.25
CA ILE A 97 -5.84 -8.77 -6.67
C ILE A 97 -7.05 -7.94 -7.13
N SER A 98 -8.24 -8.30 -6.70
CA SER A 98 -9.47 -7.60 -7.12
C SER A 98 -9.52 -6.15 -6.65
N SER A 99 -9.18 -5.88 -5.39
CA SER A 99 -9.15 -4.52 -4.84
C SER A 99 -8.02 -3.68 -5.45
N LEU A 100 -6.83 -4.27 -5.62
CA LEU A 100 -5.71 -3.61 -6.27
C LEU A 100 -6.01 -3.30 -7.74
N SER A 101 -6.66 -4.22 -8.48
CA SER A 101 -7.05 -3.98 -9.86
C SER A 101 -8.01 -2.81 -9.99
N ARG A 102 -9.03 -2.74 -9.12
CA ARG A 102 -9.93 -1.57 -9.09
C ARG A 102 -9.20 -0.27 -8.77
N ALA A 103 -8.24 -0.31 -7.85
CA ALA A 103 -7.44 0.87 -7.51
C ALA A 103 -6.62 1.36 -8.73
N VAL A 104 -5.96 0.46 -9.47
CA VAL A 104 -5.25 0.81 -10.72
C VAL A 104 -6.20 1.45 -11.74
N GLU A 105 -7.40 0.91 -11.90
CA GLU A 105 -8.34 1.31 -12.95
C GLU A 105 -9.07 2.61 -12.64
N SER A 106 -9.31 2.94 -11.34
CA SER A 106 -10.27 3.98 -10.99
C SER A 106 -9.89 4.88 -9.82
N ASP A 107 -8.77 4.69 -9.13
CA ASP A 107 -8.40 5.62 -8.06
C ASP A 107 -8.09 7.01 -8.64
N GLN A 108 -8.63 8.04 -7.99
CA GLN A 108 -8.44 9.43 -8.42
C GLN A 108 -6.98 9.89 -8.32
N SER A 109 -6.21 9.33 -7.37
CA SER A 109 -4.81 9.66 -7.15
C SER A 109 -3.90 8.77 -8.01
N PHE A 110 -3.11 9.37 -8.89
CA PHE A 110 -2.10 8.63 -9.64
C PHE A 110 -1.12 7.90 -8.71
N PHE A 111 -0.86 8.48 -7.55
CA PHE A 111 0.03 7.92 -6.53
C PHE A 111 -0.50 6.57 -5.99
N VAL A 112 -1.81 6.44 -5.81
CA VAL A 112 -2.45 5.18 -5.41
C VAL A 112 -2.47 4.20 -6.58
N ARG A 113 -2.80 4.66 -7.81
CA ARG A 113 -2.77 3.80 -9.01
C ARG A 113 -1.38 3.24 -9.29
N HIS A 114 -0.34 4.07 -9.10
CA HIS A 114 1.07 3.68 -9.21
C HIS A 114 1.39 2.54 -8.24
N GLU A 115 1.11 2.72 -6.94
CA GLU A 115 1.41 1.73 -5.91
C GLU A 115 0.61 0.43 -6.10
N ALA A 116 -0.66 0.54 -6.47
CA ALA A 116 -1.48 -0.63 -6.76
C ALA A 116 -0.95 -1.44 -7.97
N ALA A 117 -0.40 -0.78 -8.99
CA ALA A 117 0.22 -1.47 -10.13
C ALA A 117 1.51 -2.20 -9.71
N ILE A 118 2.34 -1.58 -8.85
CA ILE A 118 3.53 -2.23 -8.26
C ILE A 118 3.10 -3.45 -7.43
N ALA A 119 2.11 -3.29 -6.54
CA ALA A 119 1.60 -4.35 -5.70
C ALA A 119 1.10 -5.57 -6.50
N LEU A 120 0.38 -5.34 -7.61
CA LEU A 120 -0.02 -6.41 -8.53
C LEU A 120 1.17 -7.13 -9.15
N GLY A 121 2.24 -6.39 -9.46
CA GLY A 121 3.50 -6.95 -9.94
C GLY A 121 4.20 -7.81 -8.90
N VAL A 122 4.23 -7.38 -7.64
CA VAL A 122 4.80 -8.12 -6.49
C VAL A 122 4.05 -9.43 -6.25
N ILE A 123 2.72 -9.39 -6.20
CA ILE A 123 1.88 -10.61 -6.09
C ILE A 123 2.15 -11.60 -7.23
N GLY A 124 2.50 -11.10 -8.40
CA GLY A 124 2.99 -11.92 -9.51
C GLY A 124 1.95 -12.86 -10.15
N SER A 125 0.67 -12.59 -9.97
CA SER A 125 -0.40 -13.40 -10.51
C SER A 125 -0.75 -13.00 -11.95
N SER A 126 -0.92 -14.00 -12.82
CA SER A 126 -1.36 -13.77 -14.20
C SER A 126 -2.75 -13.13 -14.29
N LYS A 127 -3.57 -13.20 -13.24
CA LYS A 127 -4.89 -12.55 -13.17
C LYS A 127 -4.82 -11.02 -13.27
N ALA A 128 -3.70 -10.40 -12.85
CA ALA A 128 -3.48 -8.97 -12.93
C ALA A 128 -3.12 -8.46 -14.34
N ARG A 129 -2.83 -9.36 -15.30
CA ARG A 129 -2.27 -8.99 -16.61
C ARG A 129 -3.15 -8.04 -17.41
N THR A 130 -4.46 -8.22 -17.40
CA THR A 130 -5.40 -7.38 -18.16
C THR A 130 -5.42 -5.96 -17.61
N THR A 131 -5.55 -5.80 -16.30
CA THR A 131 -5.49 -4.51 -15.61
C THR A 131 -4.18 -3.78 -15.89
N LEU A 132 -3.04 -4.47 -15.72
CA LEU A 132 -1.72 -3.87 -15.97
C LEU A 132 -1.51 -3.48 -17.44
N LYS A 133 -2.07 -4.22 -18.41
CA LYS A 133 -2.05 -3.79 -19.82
C LYS A 133 -2.88 -2.52 -20.04
N GLY A 134 -4.05 -2.40 -19.41
CA GLY A 134 -4.85 -1.18 -19.43
C GLY A 134 -4.09 0.02 -18.87
N ALA A 135 -3.33 -0.17 -17.78
CA ALA A 135 -2.55 0.88 -17.16
C ALA A 135 -1.36 1.40 -18.00
N LEU A 136 -0.98 0.72 -19.09
CA LEU A 136 0.06 1.22 -20.02
C LEU A 136 -0.34 2.50 -20.76
N VAL A 137 -1.62 2.85 -20.75
CA VAL A 137 -2.16 4.09 -21.34
C VAL A 137 -2.71 5.05 -20.30
N ASP A 138 -2.36 4.86 -19.01
CA ASP A 138 -2.75 5.79 -17.94
C ASP A 138 -2.25 7.22 -18.24
N SER A 139 -2.98 8.21 -17.77
CA SER A 139 -2.60 9.62 -17.89
C SER A 139 -1.27 9.96 -17.21
N SER A 140 -0.95 9.30 -16.07
CA SER A 140 0.31 9.48 -15.36
C SER A 140 1.42 8.59 -15.95
N GLU A 141 2.59 9.20 -16.15
CA GLU A 141 3.78 8.47 -16.60
C GLU A 141 4.24 7.45 -15.56
N GLU A 142 4.17 7.80 -14.29
CA GLU A 142 4.56 6.94 -13.17
C GLU A 142 3.73 5.65 -13.15
N VAL A 143 2.42 5.76 -13.39
CA VAL A 143 1.53 4.59 -13.47
C VAL A 143 1.87 3.72 -14.68
N ARG A 144 2.12 4.33 -15.87
CA ARG A 144 2.53 3.58 -17.07
C ARG A 144 3.82 2.82 -16.86
N GLN A 145 4.83 3.45 -16.23
CA GLN A 145 6.12 2.83 -15.93
C GLN A 145 5.97 1.68 -14.93
N SER A 146 5.17 1.87 -13.87
CA SER A 146 4.88 0.82 -12.89
C SER A 146 4.19 -0.39 -13.53
N ALA A 147 3.22 -0.15 -14.40
CA ALA A 147 2.54 -1.21 -15.13
C ALA A 147 3.50 -2.00 -16.04
N LEU A 148 4.44 -1.31 -16.70
CA LEU A 148 5.46 -1.95 -17.52
C LEU A 148 6.38 -2.85 -16.69
N VAL A 149 6.88 -2.35 -15.55
CA VAL A 149 7.71 -3.12 -14.61
C VAL A 149 6.95 -4.32 -14.06
N ALA A 150 5.70 -4.12 -13.64
CA ALA A 150 4.85 -5.20 -13.15
C ALA A 150 4.61 -6.30 -14.21
N LEU A 151 4.34 -5.92 -15.46
CA LEU A 151 4.18 -6.88 -16.56
C LEU A 151 5.47 -7.64 -16.89
N ALA A 152 6.63 -6.98 -16.81
CA ALA A 152 7.93 -7.63 -16.96
C ALA A 152 8.14 -8.68 -15.86
N ASN A 153 7.78 -8.35 -14.62
CA ASN A 153 7.85 -9.28 -13.49
C ASN A 153 6.92 -10.48 -13.68
N LEU A 154 5.67 -10.27 -14.09
CA LEU A 154 4.75 -11.37 -14.40
C LEU A 154 5.31 -12.30 -15.49
N LYS A 155 5.95 -11.74 -16.51
CA LYS A 155 6.59 -12.53 -17.57
C LYS A 155 7.76 -13.34 -17.02
N TYR A 156 8.60 -12.75 -16.19
CA TYR A 156 9.74 -13.41 -15.54
C TYR A 156 9.26 -14.59 -14.69
N ILE A 157 8.32 -14.36 -13.75
CA ILE A 157 7.75 -15.39 -12.87
C ILE A 157 7.16 -16.54 -13.69
N SER A 158 6.39 -16.24 -14.74
CA SER A 158 5.79 -17.27 -15.59
C SER A 158 6.84 -18.12 -16.32
N THR A 159 7.97 -17.50 -16.71
CA THR A 159 9.09 -18.18 -17.37
C THR A 159 9.84 -19.07 -16.38
N MET A 160 10.05 -18.61 -15.16
CA MET A 160 10.74 -19.39 -14.11
C MET A 160 9.91 -20.59 -13.64
N LYS A 161 8.60 -20.42 -13.48
CA LYS A 161 7.68 -21.53 -13.17
C LYS A 161 7.72 -22.62 -14.24
N ARG A 162 7.74 -22.24 -15.54
CA ARG A 162 7.90 -23.21 -16.64
C ARG A 162 9.23 -23.98 -16.63
N LYS A 163 10.29 -23.36 -16.09
CA LYS A 163 11.63 -23.98 -15.97
C LYS A 163 11.82 -24.76 -14.68
N ASN A 164 10.79 -24.94 -13.87
CA ASN A 164 10.86 -25.52 -12.52
C ASN A 164 11.92 -24.83 -11.61
N LYS A 165 12.16 -23.56 -11.82
CA LYS A 165 13.06 -22.76 -10.99
C LYS A 165 12.23 -22.00 -9.97
N PHE A 166 12.60 -22.15 -8.70
CA PHE A 166 12.03 -21.35 -7.62
C PHE A 166 12.49 -19.91 -7.74
N THR A 167 11.55 -18.96 -7.68
CA THR A 167 11.87 -17.54 -7.63
C THR A 167 11.34 -16.95 -6.33
N THR A 168 12.24 -16.52 -5.46
CA THR A 168 11.92 -15.61 -4.38
C THR A 168 12.10 -14.19 -4.93
N MET A 169 11.01 -13.52 -5.32
CA MET A 169 11.04 -12.08 -5.49
C MET A 169 10.42 -11.49 -4.22
N THR A 170 11.27 -11.15 -3.28
CA THR A 170 10.90 -10.25 -2.20
C THR A 170 10.91 -8.86 -2.78
N GLY A 171 9.74 -8.23 -2.82
CA GLY A 171 9.66 -6.78 -3.00
C GLY A 171 10.41 -6.15 -1.82
N GLY A 172 11.55 -5.58 -2.07
CA GLY A 172 12.31 -4.77 -1.13
C GLY A 172 11.80 -3.36 -1.15
#